data_f77c1ae9214b68cc5f8c1c870d4d7a82
#
_entry.id   f77c1ae9214b68cc5f8c1c870d4d7a82
#
_cell.length_a   1.000
_cell.length_b   1.000
_cell.length_c   1.000
_cell.angle_alpha   90.00
_cell.angle_beta   90.00
_cell.angle_gamma   90.00
#
_symmetry.space_group_name_H-M   'P 1'
#
loop_
_entity.id
_entity.type
_entity.pdbx_description
1 polymer ?
#
loop_
_entity_poly.entity_id
_entity_poly.type
_entity_poly.pdbx_seq_one_letter_code
_entity_poly.pdbx_strand_id
1 'polypeptide(L)'
;MRNILRFISLLVLIIVPHCGINAQTSDYVYIDSLVAEALQNNPELKAARNITSAAKTKIDQISTWEAPQIGVELFQTPIQSFPNPFKDGMETDYFIQQMFPFPGKISAMTSATESNAKMVEQQYFALEKRIIRQLKDYYYELYLVQKKIEINKENQDLMRQFTEITRKQYEVGMGKQPDVIRSQTELSTLINEGINLEKERTDIQTMINTILSRLANSELGLVPDPADSLPSWKFDDVYDLALKSRPELKGMAFNIDMYKSELDASRLEYYPDIMGRLMYKDMANTSDDFWALMFGVNIPLAPWSGGKYTGKVEENELNVKTAEEQYNLMKNMIASDVQNSLVKIETNRNLVYLYQNTVIPQAEQTLQSTIAAYQTGKTEFLMILDAYKMLLMSKLEFYMSKMNFLQSQAQLEQAVGLSIPEINENLK
;
A
#
# COMPACT_ATOMS: atom_id res chain seq x y z
N MET A 1 -43.85 -23.41 -56.74
CA MET A 1 -44.71 -24.14 -55.78
C MET A 1 -44.00 -24.19 -54.46
N ARG A 2 -44.51 -23.34 -53.54
CA ARG A 2 -45.01 -23.68 -52.17
C ARG A 2 -43.91 -24.29 -51.30
N ASN A 3 -43.47 -23.69 -50.14
CA ASN A 3 -44.23 -23.09 -49.06
C ASN A 3 -43.37 -22.08 -48.26
N ILE A 4 -43.98 -20.97 -47.96
CA ILE A 4 -43.57 -19.98 -46.99
C ILE A 4 -44.01 -20.51 -45.61
N LEU A 5 -43.07 -20.75 -44.67
CA LEU A 5 -43.42 -20.93 -43.25
C LEU A 5 -42.94 -19.71 -42.46
N ARG A 6 -43.90 -18.94 -41.97
CA ARG A 6 -43.77 -17.85 -41.02
C ARG A 6 -43.33 -18.40 -39.66
N PHE A 7 -42.19 -18.00 -39.15
CA PHE A 7 -41.89 -18.09 -37.73
C PHE A 7 -42.19 -16.74 -37.07
N ILE A 8 -43.30 -16.72 -36.35
CA ILE A 8 -43.65 -15.64 -35.41
C ILE A 8 -42.82 -15.90 -34.16
N SER A 9 -41.78 -15.04 -33.95
CA SER A 9 -40.98 -15.06 -32.72
C SER A 9 -41.74 -14.24 -31.65
N LEU A 10 -42.30 -14.90 -30.67
CA LEU A 10 -42.95 -14.33 -29.50
C LEU A 10 -41.84 -13.74 -28.59
N LEU A 11 -41.68 -12.43 -28.59
CA LEU A 11 -40.80 -11.69 -27.69
C LEU A 11 -41.47 -11.65 -26.30
N VAL A 12 -41.12 -12.59 -25.42
CA VAL A 12 -41.53 -12.55 -24.02
C VAL A 12 -40.61 -11.52 -23.31
N LEU A 13 -41.20 -10.36 -23.06
CA LEU A 13 -40.59 -9.30 -22.25
C LEU A 13 -40.64 -9.74 -20.78
N ILE A 14 -39.54 -10.35 -20.28
CA ILE A 14 -39.37 -10.64 -18.86
C ILE A 14 -39.09 -9.31 -18.17
N ILE A 15 -40.13 -8.72 -17.58
CA ILE A 15 -40.00 -7.62 -16.62
C ILE A 15 -39.42 -8.24 -15.34
N VAL A 16 -38.11 -8.14 -15.17
CA VAL A 16 -37.44 -8.41 -13.91
C VAL A 16 -37.78 -7.24 -12.99
N PRO A 17 -38.56 -7.45 -11.90
CA PRO A 17 -38.71 -6.37 -10.94
C PRO A 17 -37.32 -6.06 -10.37
N HIS A 18 -36.85 -4.85 -10.63
CA HIS A 18 -35.73 -4.29 -9.87
C HIS A 18 -36.22 -4.18 -8.42
N CYS A 19 -36.00 -5.24 -7.66
CA CYS A 19 -36.06 -5.18 -6.22
C CYS A 19 -34.89 -4.26 -5.83
N GLY A 20 -35.17 -2.98 -5.68
CA GLY A 20 -34.23 -2.05 -5.05
C GLY A 20 -33.95 -2.62 -3.66
N ILE A 21 -32.82 -3.28 -3.53
CA ILE A 21 -32.23 -3.54 -2.23
C ILE A 21 -31.93 -2.13 -1.69
N ASN A 22 -32.88 -1.58 -0.93
CA ASN A 22 -32.56 -0.56 0.05
C ASN A 22 -31.57 -1.25 1.00
N ALA A 23 -30.28 -1.16 0.71
CA ALA A 23 -29.28 -1.38 1.71
C ALA A 23 -29.65 -0.39 2.82
N GLN A 24 -30.22 -0.88 3.92
CA GLN A 24 -30.21 -0.17 5.17
C GLN A 24 -28.74 0.18 5.39
N THR A 25 -28.39 1.44 5.16
CA THR A 25 -27.11 2.00 5.58
C THR A 25 -27.11 1.78 7.08
N SER A 26 -26.35 0.82 7.56
CA SER A 26 -26.05 0.72 8.98
C SER A 26 -25.50 2.08 9.36
N ASP A 27 -26.05 2.73 10.39
CA ASP A 27 -25.56 4.02 10.87
C ASP A 27 -24.07 3.97 11.22
N TYR A 28 -23.53 2.76 11.37
CA TYR A 28 -22.12 2.51 11.70
C TYR A 28 -21.34 1.87 10.54
N VAL A 29 -20.11 2.34 10.36
CA VAL A 29 -19.12 1.78 9.43
C VAL A 29 -18.02 1.07 10.20
N TYR A 30 -17.72 -0.18 9.84
CA TYR A 30 -16.70 -1.00 10.49
C TYR A 30 -15.44 -1.08 9.64
N ILE A 31 -14.26 -0.98 10.28
CA ILE A 31 -12.96 -0.96 9.60
C ILE A 31 -12.74 -2.19 8.71
N ASP A 32 -13.15 -3.39 9.16
CA ASP A 32 -12.93 -4.63 8.40
C ASP A 32 -13.65 -4.62 7.05
N SER A 33 -14.85 -4.03 6.99
CA SER A 33 -15.58 -3.88 5.73
C SER A 33 -14.89 -2.92 4.76
N LEU A 34 -14.32 -1.82 5.27
CA LEU A 34 -13.57 -0.86 4.47
C LEU A 34 -12.24 -1.44 3.98
N VAL A 35 -11.56 -2.22 4.81
CA VAL A 35 -10.33 -2.94 4.43
C VAL A 35 -10.62 -3.91 3.30
N ALA A 36 -11.67 -4.74 3.42
CA ALA A 36 -12.06 -5.67 2.36
C ALA A 36 -12.36 -4.95 1.03
N GLU A 37 -13.06 -3.82 1.10
CA GLU A 37 -13.37 -3.00 -0.08
C GLU A 37 -12.12 -2.37 -0.69
N ALA A 38 -11.21 -1.82 0.12
CA ALA A 38 -9.95 -1.26 -0.34
C ALA A 38 -9.10 -2.31 -1.07
N LEU A 39 -8.95 -3.50 -0.50
CA LEU A 39 -8.20 -4.60 -1.10
C LEU A 39 -8.77 -5.06 -2.45
N GLN A 40 -10.08 -4.94 -2.63
CA GLN A 40 -10.75 -5.30 -3.88
C GLN A 40 -10.68 -4.18 -4.93
N ASN A 41 -10.86 -2.92 -4.52
CA ASN A 41 -11.14 -1.82 -5.43
C ASN A 41 -9.97 -0.88 -5.68
N ASN A 42 -9.01 -0.81 -4.76
CA ASN A 42 -7.91 0.17 -4.84
C ASN A 42 -7.09 0.03 -6.12
N PRO A 43 -6.93 1.09 -6.95
CA PRO A 43 -6.21 1.03 -8.21
C PRO A 43 -4.71 0.77 -8.05
N GLU A 44 -4.09 1.25 -6.96
CA GLU A 44 -2.67 1.03 -6.70
C GLU A 44 -2.39 -0.46 -6.46
N LEU A 45 -3.26 -1.15 -5.70
CA LEU A 45 -3.17 -2.61 -5.52
C LEU A 45 -3.43 -3.37 -6.81
N LYS A 46 -4.40 -2.94 -7.63
CA LYS A 46 -4.64 -3.56 -8.94
C LYS A 46 -3.44 -3.40 -9.86
N ALA A 47 -2.82 -2.23 -9.89
CA ALA A 47 -1.60 -1.99 -10.65
C ALA A 47 -0.44 -2.87 -10.17
N ALA A 48 -0.20 -2.96 -8.86
CA ALA A 48 0.85 -3.80 -8.27
C ALA A 48 0.61 -5.30 -8.55
N ARG A 49 -0.65 -5.76 -8.54
CA ARG A 49 -1.01 -7.13 -8.93
C ARG A 49 -0.66 -7.42 -10.39
N ASN A 50 -0.92 -6.47 -11.29
CA ASN A 50 -0.55 -6.58 -12.70
C ASN A 50 0.97 -6.62 -12.88
N ILE A 51 1.73 -5.80 -12.12
CA ILE A 51 3.19 -5.82 -12.13
C ILE A 51 3.71 -7.19 -11.66
N THR A 52 3.13 -7.76 -10.60
CA THR A 52 3.48 -9.10 -10.12
C THR A 52 3.19 -10.17 -11.19
N SER A 53 2.05 -10.09 -11.85
CA SER A 53 1.71 -11.00 -12.95
C SER A 53 2.68 -10.88 -14.12
N ALA A 54 3.04 -9.65 -14.51
CA ALA A 54 4.02 -9.39 -15.57
C ALA A 54 5.41 -9.92 -15.22
N ALA A 55 5.84 -9.79 -13.95
CA ALA A 55 7.10 -10.35 -13.48
C ALA A 55 7.12 -11.90 -13.57
N LYS A 56 5.99 -12.55 -13.27
CA LYS A 56 5.85 -14.01 -13.40
C LYS A 56 5.90 -14.46 -14.86
N THR A 57 5.27 -13.77 -15.80
CA THR A 57 5.30 -14.12 -17.22
C THR A 57 6.68 -13.92 -17.85
N LYS A 58 7.56 -13.11 -17.24
CA LYS A 58 8.93 -12.93 -17.69
C LYS A 58 9.77 -14.21 -17.50
N ILE A 59 9.41 -15.09 -16.57
CA ILE A 59 10.07 -16.37 -16.33
C ILE A 59 10.02 -17.25 -17.59
N ASP A 60 8.84 -17.36 -18.20
CA ASP A 60 8.66 -18.16 -19.41
C ASP A 60 9.48 -17.61 -20.59
N GLN A 61 9.64 -16.27 -20.68
CA GLN A 61 10.44 -15.64 -21.74
C GLN A 61 11.92 -15.95 -21.59
N ILE A 62 12.45 -15.99 -20.36
CA ILE A 62 13.87 -16.21 -20.09
C ILE A 62 14.21 -17.71 -20.09
N SER A 63 13.28 -18.57 -19.72
CA SER A 63 13.49 -20.03 -19.66
C SER A 63 13.53 -20.71 -21.02
N THR A 64 13.16 -20.01 -22.10
CA THR A 64 13.12 -20.54 -23.46
C THR A 64 14.34 -20.13 -24.26
N TRP A 65 14.69 -20.96 -25.22
CA TRP A 65 15.72 -20.61 -26.20
C TRP A 65 15.26 -19.47 -27.11
N GLU A 66 16.23 -18.72 -27.67
CA GLU A 66 15.94 -17.76 -28.72
C GLU A 66 15.36 -18.45 -29.95
N ALA A 67 14.51 -17.75 -30.68
CA ALA A 67 13.90 -18.28 -31.89
C ALA A 67 14.97 -18.61 -32.95
N PRO A 68 14.79 -19.73 -33.73
CA PRO A 68 15.67 -19.99 -34.83
C PRO A 68 15.57 -18.88 -35.89
N GLN A 69 16.72 -18.50 -36.42
CA GLN A 69 16.81 -17.55 -37.53
C GLN A 69 16.70 -18.29 -38.86
N ILE A 70 15.80 -17.83 -39.72
CA ILE A 70 15.67 -18.34 -41.12
C ILE A 70 16.04 -17.17 -42.02
N GLY A 71 16.88 -17.45 -43.03
CA GLY A 71 17.31 -16.40 -43.94
C GLY A 71 17.65 -16.95 -45.32
N VAL A 72 17.84 -16.01 -46.23
CA VAL A 72 18.34 -16.25 -47.60
C VAL A 72 19.58 -15.40 -47.76
N GLU A 73 20.67 -16.03 -48.21
CA GLU A 73 21.94 -15.40 -48.51
C GLU A 73 22.19 -15.53 -50.03
N LEU A 74 22.42 -14.41 -50.70
CA LEU A 74 22.68 -14.34 -52.13
C LEU A 74 24.18 -14.15 -52.30
N PHE A 75 24.84 -15.17 -52.83
CA PHE A 75 26.28 -15.19 -52.95
C PHE A 75 26.73 -14.89 -54.38
N GLN A 76 27.77 -14.04 -54.55
CA GLN A 76 28.36 -13.64 -55.82
C GLN A 76 27.34 -13.08 -56.84
N THR A 77 26.47 -12.19 -56.36
CA THR A 77 25.52 -11.46 -57.22
C THR A 77 26.27 -10.29 -57.92
N PRO A 78 26.32 -10.25 -59.28
CA PRO A 78 26.99 -9.18 -60.00
C PRO A 78 26.37 -7.81 -59.71
N ILE A 79 27.21 -6.74 -59.65
CA ILE A 79 26.75 -5.35 -59.39
C ILE A 79 25.72 -4.90 -60.44
N GLN A 80 25.85 -5.37 -61.68
CA GLN A 80 24.95 -5.09 -62.82
C GLN A 80 23.54 -5.66 -62.59
N SER A 81 23.36 -6.59 -61.69
CA SER A 81 22.06 -7.17 -61.36
C SER A 81 21.19 -6.26 -60.53
N PHE A 82 21.73 -5.18 -59.97
CA PHE A 82 20.94 -4.20 -59.18
C PHE A 82 19.82 -3.56 -60.03
N PRO A 83 18.58 -3.46 -59.52
CA PRO A 83 18.08 -3.75 -58.16
C PRO A 83 17.52 -5.15 -57.97
N ASN A 84 17.67 -6.08 -58.89
CA ASN A 84 17.19 -7.47 -58.74
C ASN A 84 18.32 -8.39 -58.27
N PRO A 85 18.43 -8.69 -56.98
CA PRO A 85 19.52 -9.47 -56.43
C PRO A 85 19.47 -10.96 -56.78
N PHE A 86 18.32 -11.47 -57.27
CA PHE A 86 18.11 -12.86 -57.72
C PHE A 86 18.49 -13.06 -59.20
N LYS A 87 18.82 -11.98 -59.90
CA LYS A 87 19.24 -12.07 -61.29
C LYS A 87 20.74 -12.25 -61.39
N ASP A 88 21.15 -13.25 -62.14
CA ASP A 88 22.57 -13.54 -62.43
C ASP A 88 23.45 -13.84 -61.19
N GLY A 89 22.84 -14.20 -60.05
CA GLY A 89 23.54 -14.71 -58.88
C GLY A 89 24.09 -16.11 -59.15
N MET A 90 25.23 -16.41 -58.57
CA MET A 90 25.85 -17.76 -58.76
C MET A 90 25.31 -18.76 -57.78
N GLU A 91 24.85 -18.35 -56.59
CA GLU A 91 24.40 -19.21 -55.52
C GLU A 91 23.35 -18.49 -54.67
N THR A 92 22.27 -19.20 -54.30
CA THR A 92 21.24 -18.79 -53.36
C THR A 92 21.18 -19.77 -52.22
N ASP A 93 21.58 -19.29 -51.01
CA ASP A 93 21.60 -20.13 -49.82
C ASP A 93 20.36 -19.88 -48.99
N TYR A 94 19.59 -20.91 -48.70
CA TYR A 94 18.51 -20.90 -47.75
C TYR A 94 19.02 -21.52 -46.44
N PHE A 95 18.95 -20.80 -45.32
CA PHE A 95 19.49 -21.31 -44.06
C PHE A 95 18.50 -21.23 -42.91
N ILE A 96 18.69 -22.17 -41.97
CA ILE A 96 18.16 -22.11 -40.61
C ILE A 96 19.33 -22.15 -39.64
N GLN A 97 19.32 -21.24 -38.68
CA GLN A 97 20.37 -21.11 -37.67
C GLN A 97 19.77 -21.08 -36.27
N GLN A 98 20.41 -21.80 -35.34
CA GLN A 98 20.03 -21.80 -33.92
C GLN A 98 21.27 -21.56 -33.05
N MET A 99 21.12 -20.66 -32.07
CA MET A 99 22.08 -20.48 -30.99
C MET A 99 21.71 -21.38 -29.81
N PHE A 100 22.70 -22.08 -29.27
CA PHE A 100 22.58 -22.93 -28.10
C PHE A 100 23.48 -22.35 -27.00
N PRO A 101 22.90 -21.63 -26.02
CA PRO A 101 23.66 -21.13 -24.89
C PRO A 101 24.35 -22.25 -24.11
N PHE A 102 25.49 -21.94 -23.49
CA PHE A 102 26.18 -22.93 -22.66
C PHE A 102 25.24 -23.50 -21.60
N PRO A 103 25.25 -24.82 -21.34
CA PRO A 103 24.39 -25.44 -20.34
C PRO A 103 24.48 -24.74 -18.96
N GLY A 104 23.33 -24.42 -18.38
CA GLY A 104 23.24 -23.70 -17.12
C GLY A 104 23.00 -22.18 -17.22
N LYS A 105 23.38 -21.51 -18.33
CA LYS A 105 23.14 -20.06 -18.51
C LYS A 105 21.65 -19.71 -18.37
N ILE A 106 20.79 -20.36 -19.16
CA ILE A 106 19.34 -20.14 -19.12
C ILE A 106 18.80 -20.46 -17.71
N SER A 107 19.24 -21.57 -17.11
CA SER A 107 18.81 -21.96 -15.76
C SER A 107 19.18 -20.90 -14.70
N ALA A 108 20.41 -20.36 -14.73
CA ALA A 108 20.83 -19.32 -13.81
C ALA A 108 20.03 -18.01 -14.02
N MET A 109 19.82 -17.60 -15.29
CA MET A 109 19.00 -16.42 -15.61
C MET A 109 17.53 -16.62 -15.23
N THR A 110 16.98 -17.83 -15.40
CA THR A 110 15.63 -18.19 -14.97
C THR A 110 15.52 -18.09 -13.45
N SER A 111 16.47 -18.63 -12.68
CA SER A 111 16.49 -18.56 -11.22
C SER A 111 16.56 -17.11 -10.71
N ALA A 112 17.34 -16.25 -11.38
CA ALA A 112 17.37 -14.81 -11.07
C ALA A 112 15.99 -14.16 -11.32
N THR A 113 15.36 -14.49 -12.45
CA THR A 113 14.04 -13.96 -12.82
C THR A 113 12.94 -14.47 -11.88
N GLU A 114 13.00 -15.71 -11.44
CA GLU A 114 12.08 -16.28 -10.43
C GLU A 114 12.23 -15.56 -9.08
N SER A 115 13.46 -15.32 -8.63
CA SER A 115 13.74 -14.61 -7.40
C SER A 115 13.25 -13.15 -7.49
N ASN A 116 13.44 -12.49 -8.63
CA ASN A 116 12.88 -11.18 -8.92
C ASN A 116 11.34 -11.19 -8.87
N ALA A 117 10.68 -12.17 -9.46
CA ALA A 117 9.23 -12.28 -9.41
C ALA A 117 8.70 -12.47 -7.98
N LYS A 118 9.40 -13.26 -7.14
CA LYS A 118 9.09 -13.41 -5.71
C LYS A 118 9.32 -12.10 -4.94
N MET A 119 10.39 -11.37 -5.22
CA MET A 119 10.64 -10.05 -4.64
C MET A 119 9.51 -9.07 -4.96
N VAL A 120 9.10 -8.99 -6.22
CA VAL A 120 7.98 -8.14 -6.68
C VAL A 120 6.66 -8.55 -6.01
N GLU A 121 6.42 -9.83 -5.79
CA GLU A 121 5.26 -10.32 -5.05
C GLU A 121 5.28 -9.86 -3.59
N GLN A 122 6.43 -9.86 -2.93
CA GLN A 122 6.55 -9.31 -1.57
C GLN A 122 6.33 -7.80 -1.53
N GLN A 123 6.72 -7.06 -2.56
CA GLN A 123 6.41 -5.63 -2.70
C GLN A 123 4.90 -5.39 -2.80
N TYR A 124 4.16 -6.27 -3.48
CA TYR A 124 2.69 -6.22 -3.48
C TYR A 124 2.11 -6.39 -2.06
N PHE A 125 2.57 -7.38 -1.30
CA PHE A 125 2.11 -7.58 0.09
C PHE A 125 2.51 -6.42 1.02
N ALA A 126 3.69 -5.85 0.84
CA ALA A 126 4.12 -4.66 1.58
C ALA A 126 3.21 -3.44 1.29
N LEU A 127 2.85 -3.24 0.01
CA LEU A 127 1.89 -2.22 -0.41
C LEU A 127 0.50 -2.45 0.22
N GLU A 128 0.03 -3.69 0.25
CA GLU A 128 -1.23 -4.07 0.88
C GLU A 128 -1.25 -3.65 2.36
N LYS A 129 -0.20 -4.00 3.13
CA LYS A 129 -0.09 -3.61 4.55
C LYS A 129 -0.02 -2.09 4.73
N ARG A 130 0.66 -1.37 3.84
CA ARG A 130 0.71 0.09 3.85
C ARG A 130 -0.66 0.72 3.62
N ILE A 131 -1.43 0.24 2.66
CA ILE A 131 -2.78 0.74 2.36
C ILE A 131 -3.74 0.45 3.51
N ILE A 132 -3.69 -0.75 4.10
CA ILE A 132 -4.49 -1.09 5.29
C ILE A 132 -4.17 -0.14 6.44
N ARG A 133 -2.89 0.11 6.72
CA ARG A 133 -2.49 1.06 7.76
C ARG A 133 -3.01 2.46 7.47
N GLN A 134 -2.81 2.98 6.26
CA GLN A 134 -3.25 4.33 5.88
C GLN A 134 -4.78 4.48 6.01
N LEU A 135 -5.55 3.46 5.63
CA LEU A 135 -6.99 3.42 5.81
C LEU A 135 -7.37 3.44 7.29
N LYS A 136 -6.69 2.65 8.14
CA LYS A 136 -6.90 2.64 9.59
C LYS A 136 -6.55 4.00 10.23
N ASP A 137 -5.47 4.65 9.79
CA ASP A 137 -5.08 5.98 10.28
C ASP A 137 -6.22 6.99 10.03
N TYR A 138 -6.74 7.09 8.80
CA TYR A 138 -7.87 7.98 8.49
C TYR A 138 -9.18 7.57 9.17
N TYR A 139 -9.43 6.29 9.32
CA TYR A 139 -10.60 5.80 10.03
C TYR A 139 -10.62 6.24 11.51
N TYR A 140 -9.47 6.17 12.18
CA TYR A 140 -9.34 6.62 13.58
C TYR A 140 -9.33 8.14 13.69
N GLU A 141 -8.82 8.86 12.68
CA GLU A 141 -8.99 10.32 12.59
C GLU A 141 -10.47 10.70 12.42
N LEU A 142 -11.23 9.96 11.59
CA LEU A 142 -12.68 10.17 11.45
C LEU A 142 -13.40 9.95 12.80
N TYR A 143 -13.03 8.92 13.54
CA TYR A 143 -13.55 8.68 14.89
C TYR A 143 -13.28 9.89 15.80
N LEU A 144 -12.04 10.39 15.84
CA LEU A 144 -11.68 11.55 16.66
C LEU A 144 -12.51 12.79 16.28
N VAL A 145 -12.63 13.09 14.99
CA VAL A 145 -13.38 14.27 14.52
C VAL A 145 -14.88 14.14 14.86
N GLN A 146 -15.46 12.97 14.73
CA GLN A 146 -16.85 12.71 15.14
C GLN A 146 -17.03 12.98 16.65
N LYS A 147 -16.07 12.55 17.50
CA LYS A 147 -16.08 12.84 18.93
C LYS A 147 -15.87 14.32 19.25
N LYS A 148 -14.99 15.01 18.53
CA LYS A 148 -14.84 16.47 18.63
C LYS A 148 -16.12 17.22 18.30
N ILE A 149 -16.86 16.80 17.24
CA ILE A 149 -18.15 17.38 16.86
C ILE A 149 -19.20 17.16 17.96
N GLU A 150 -19.26 15.95 18.52
CA GLU A 150 -20.15 15.61 19.64
C GLU A 150 -19.86 16.51 20.85
N ILE A 151 -18.60 16.58 21.30
CA ILE A 151 -18.15 17.45 22.40
C ILE A 151 -18.43 18.92 22.11
N ASN A 152 -18.18 19.38 20.87
CA ASN A 152 -18.42 20.77 20.51
C ASN A 152 -19.92 21.13 20.61
N LYS A 153 -20.83 20.25 20.19
CA LYS A 153 -22.28 20.46 20.36
C LYS A 153 -22.70 20.52 21.82
N GLU A 154 -22.22 19.58 22.64
CA GLU A 154 -22.47 19.62 24.11
C GLU A 154 -21.99 20.93 24.73
N ASN A 155 -20.82 21.40 24.30
CA ASN A 155 -20.23 22.63 24.80
C ASN A 155 -20.96 23.90 24.32
N GLN A 156 -21.47 23.90 23.09
CA GLN A 156 -22.36 25.00 22.63
C GLN A 156 -23.62 25.08 23.49
N ASP A 157 -24.23 23.93 23.82
CA ASP A 157 -25.44 23.90 24.66
C ASP A 157 -25.14 24.36 26.08
N LEU A 158 -24.01 23.95 26.66
CA LEU A 158 -23.55 24.41 27.97
C LEU A 158 -23.27 25.93 27.96
N MET A 159 -22.65 26.45 26.92
CA MET A 159 -22.33 27.86 26.80
C MET A 159 -23.60 28.72 26.57
N ARG A 160 -24.63 28.21 25.89
CA ARG A 160 -25.96 28.85 25.83
C ARG A 160 -26.57 28.98 27.23
N GLN A 161 -26.49 27.92 28.04
CA GLN A 161 -26.96 27.97 29.45
C GLN A 161 -26.17 29.00 30.26
N PHE A 162 -24.85 29.08 30.12
CA PHE A 162 -24.04 30.09 30.81
C PHE A 162 -24.39 31.52 30.38
N THR A 163 -24.66 31.71 29.07
CA THR A 163 -25.11 33.05 28.58
C THR A 163 -26.44 33.46 29.21
N GLU A 164 -27.39 32.53 29.38
CA GLU A 164 -28.64 32.82 30.07
C GLU A 164 -28.46 33.10 31.57
N ILE A 165 -27.57 32.34 32.22
CA ILE A 165 -27.25 32.57 33.64
C ILE A 165 -26.60 33.94 33.83
N THR A 166 -25.61 34.32 33.07
CA THR A 166 -24.92 35.61 33.17
C THR A 166 -25.85 36.78 32.85
N ARG A 167 -26.75 36.62 31.86
CA ARG A 167 -27.80 37.60 31.51
C ARG A 167 -28.74 37.85 32.70
N LYS A 168 -29.28 36.79 33.31
CA LYS A 168 -30.17 36.89 34.46
C LYS A 168 -29.49 37.54 35.67
N GLN A 169 -28.24 37.16 35.95
CA GLN A 169 -27.44 37.78 37.02
C GLN A 169 -27.22 39.29 36.77
N TYR A 170 -26.98 39.69 35.55
CA TYR A 170 -26.85 41.09 35.14
C TYR A 170 -28.17 41.86 35.31
N GLU A 171 -29.32 41.27 34.84
CA GLU A 171 -30.66 41.89 34.97
C GLU A 171 -31.05 42.16 36.41
N VAL A 172 -30.65 41.34 37.38
CA VAL A 172 -30.93 41.52 38.80
C VAL A 172 -29.82 42.31 39.54
N GLY A 173 -28.84 42.84 38.81
CA GLY A 173 -27.75 43.65 39.36
C GLY A 173 -26.67 42.89 40.15
N MET A 174 -26.66 41.54 40.06
CA MET A 174 -25.69 40.67 40.71
C MET A 174 -24.52 40.27 39.79
N GLY A 175 -24.66 40.44 38.48
CA GLY A 175 -23.66 40.13 37.48
C GLY A 175 -23.08 41.35 36.78
N LYS A 176 -21.96 41.19 36.08
CA LYS A 176 -21.28 42.26 35.34
C LYS A 176 -21.59 42.13 33.85
N GLN A 177 -21.78 43.25 33.13
CA GLN A 177 -21.99 43.28 31.68
C GLN A 177 -20.87 42.52 30.89
N PRO A 178 -19.56 42.65 31.23
CA PRO A 178 -18.51 41.88 30.56
C PRO A 178 -18.69 40.37 30.62
N ASP A 179 -19.34 39.82 31.64
CA ASP A 179 -19.55 38.36 31.75
C ASP A 179 -20.53 37.85 30.70
N VAL A 180 -21.60 38.63 30.40
CA VAL A 180 -22.56 38.34 29.33
C VAL A 180 -21.86 38.38 27.97
N ILE A 181 -21.05 39.40 27.70
CA ILE A 181 -20.33 39.54 26.42
C ILE A 181 -19.34 38.41 26.25
N ARG A 182 -18.59 38.04 27.31
CA ARG A 182 -17.63 36.92 27.25
C ARG A 182 -18.31 35.59 26.93
N SER A 183 -19.45 35.30 27.59
CA SER A 183 -20.18 34.06 27.32
C SER A 183 -20.71 33.98 25.86
N GLN A 184 -21.18 35.12 25.33
CA GLN A 184 -21.59 35.20 23.92
C GLN A 184 -20.42 35.05 22.94
N THR A 185 -19.26 35.64 23.24
CA THR A 185 -18.05 35.52 22.46
C THR A 185 -17.56 34.07 22.43
N GLU A 186 -17.53 33.41 23.59
CA GLU A 186 -17.13 31.98 23.66
C GLU A 186 -18.09 31.07 22.87
N LEU A 187 -19.41 31.32 22.94
CA LEU A 187 -20.41 30.62 22.14
C LEU A 187 -20.14 30.79 20.62
N SER A 188 -19.83 32.03 20.20
CA SER A 188 -19.51 32.31 18.80
C SER A 188 -18.23 31.58 18.35
N THR A 189 -17.23 31.48 19.25
CA THR A 189 -16.01 30.71 19.00
C THR A 189 -16.31 29.23 18.84
N LEU A 190 -17.16 28.64 19.68
CA LEU A 190 -17.57 27.25 19.56
C LEU A 190 -18.37 26.95 18.29
N ILE A 191 -19.21 27.89 17.85
CA ILE A 191 -19.94 27.75 16.57
C ILE A 191 -18.97 27.77 15.41
N ASN A 192 -17.99 28.68 15.40
CA ASN A 192 -16.94 28.73 14.38
C ASN A 192 -16.11 27.44 14.35
N GLU A 193 -15.72 26.92 15.52
CA GLU A 193 -15.01 25.63 15.63
C GLU A 193 -15.85 24.47 15.08
N GLY A 194 -17.16 24.45 15.36
CA GLY A 194 -18.08 23.44 14.80
C GLY A 194 -18.08 23.42 13.27
N ILE A 195 -18.04 24.60 12.63
CA ILE A 195 -17.95 24.70 11.16
C ILE A 195 -16.62 24.11 10.65
N ASN A 196 -15.51 24.40 11.33
CA ASN A 196 -14.19 23.86 10.99
C ASN A 196 -14.12 22.33 11.15
N LEU A 197 -14.74 21.80 12.21
CA LEU A 197 -14.80 20.36 12.47
C LEU A 197 -15.62 19.60 11.40
N GLU A 198 -16.73 20.20 10.92
CA GLU A 198 -17.49 19.60 9.82
C GLU A 198 -16.70 19.59 8.49
N LYS A 199 -15.89 20.64 8.25
CA LYS A 199 -14.95 20.64 7.13
C LYS A 199 -13.89 19.54 7.30
N GLU A 200 -13.24 19.45 8.47
CA GLU A 200 -12.23 18.41 8.78
C GLU A 200 -12.81 17.01 8.57
N ARG A 201 -14.04 16.76 9.00
CA ARG A 201 -14.77 15.50 8.74
C ARG A 201 -14.89 15.20 7.26
N THR A 202 -15.29 16.20 6.46
CA THR A 202 -15.46 16.03 5.01
C THR A 202 -14.11 15.75 4.33
N ASP A 203 -13.05 16.42 4.74
CA ASP A 203 -11.70 16.21 4.22
C ASP A 203 -11.23 14.76 4.48
N ILE A 204 -11.42 14.26 5.70
CA ILE A 204 -11.05 12.86 6.06
C ILE A 204 -11.90 11.84 5.31
N GLN A 205 -13.21 12.07 5.19
CA GLN A 205 -14.10 11.20 4.41
C GLN A 205 -13.66 11.13 2.94
N THR A 206 -13.22 12.24 2.37
CA THR A 206 -12.67 12.30 1.01
C THR A 206 -11.40 11.44 0.87
N MET A 207 -10.50 11.47 1.87
CA MET A 207 -9.29 10.63 1.86
C MET A 207 -9.63 9.14 1.93
N ILE A 208 -10.56 8.76 2.80
CA ILE A 208 -11.05 7.36 2.88
C ILE A 208 -11.67 6.94 1.55
N ASN A 209 -12.57 7.76 0.98
CA ASN A 209 -13.23 7.47 -0.30
C ASN A 209 -12.21 7.30 -1.44
N THR A 210 -11.13 8.08 -1.43
CA THR A 210 -10.03 7.95 -2.40
C THR A 210 -9.36 6.58 -2.31
N ILE A 211 -9.06 6.11 -1.10
CA ILE A 211 -8.47 4.77 -0.89
C ILE A 211 -9.42 3.67 -1.35
N LEU A 212 -10.73 3.84 -1.10
CA LEU A 212 -11.79 2.89 -1.48
C LEU A 212 -12.17 2.95 -2.96
N SER A 213 -11.67 3.97 -3.71
CA SER A 213 -12.10 4.25 -5.10
C SER A 213 -13.60 4.55 -5.22
N ARG A 214 -14.18 5.19 -4.22
CA ARG A 214 -15.53 5.74 -4.23
C ARG A 214 -15.55 7.17 -4.79
N LEU A 215 -16.74 7.69 -5.06
CA LEU A 215 -16.89 9.13 -5.33
C LEU A 215 -16.42 9.94 -4.12
N ALA A 216 -15.68 11.03 -4.35
CA ALA A 216 -15.07 11.83 -3.28
C ALA A 216 -16.05 12.34 -2.22
N ASN A 217 -17.29 12.61 -2.64
CA ASN A 217 -18.38 13.11 -1.78
C ASN A 217 -19.30 12.01 -1.23
N SER A 218 -18.93 10.74 -1.32
CA SER A 218 -19.73 9.65 -0.73
C SER A 218 -19.75 9.79 0.79
N GLU A 219 -20.92 9.70 1.38
CA GLU A 219 -21.06 9.74 2.83
C GLU A 219 -20.57 8.44 3.46
N LEU A 220 -19.90 8.58 4.60
CA LEU A 220 -19.52 7.48 5.48
C LEU A 220 -20.35 7.56 6.76
N GLY A 221 -20.76 6.40 7.27
CA GLY A 221 -21.46 6.30 8.54
C GLY A 221 -20.60 6.69 9.75
N LEU A 222 -21.18 6.55 10.94
CA LEU A 222 -20.47 6.79 12.18
C LEU A 222 -19.47 5.67 12.46
N VAL A 223 -18.34 6.03 13.02
CA VAL A 223 -17.36 5.07 13.53
C VAL A 223 -17.78 4.64 14.93
N PRO A 224 -18.00 3.32 15.19
CA PRO A 224 -18.33 2.86 16.53
C PRO A 224 -17.15 3.07 17.50
N ASP A 225 -17.45 3.15 18.79
CA ASP A 225 -16.39 3.22 19.82
C ASP A 225 -15.55 1.93 19.79
N PRO A 226 -14.23 2.05 19.50
CA PRO A 226 -13.36 0.88 19.42
C PRO A 226 -13.01 0.35 20.81
N ALA A 227 -12.78 -0.97 20.89
CA ALA A 227 -12.36 -1.62 22.12
C ALA A 227 -10.91 -1.22 22.50
N ASP A 228 -10.67 -1.05 23.82
CA ASP A 228 -9.40 -0.53 24.35
C ASP A 228 -8.48 -1.64 24.94
N SER A 229 -8.87 -2.91 24.80
CA SER A 229 -8.17 -4.02 25.47
C SER A 229 -7.11 -4.66 24.59
N LEU A 230 -5.85 -4.56 25.00
CA LEU A 230 -4.73 -5.29 24.38
C LEU A 230 -3.86 -5.94 25.45
N PRO A 231 -3.30 -7.13 25.17
CA PRO A 231 -2.25 -7.71 25.98
C PRO A 231 -0.97 -6.86 25.93
N SER A 232 -0.10 -7.06 26.88
CA SER A 232 1.26 -6.51 26.86
C SER A 232 2.16 -7.52 26.14
N TRP A 233 2.93 -7.06 25.15
CA TRP A 233 3.89 -7.87 24.41
C TRP A 233 5.32 -7.50 24.81
N LYS A 234 6.22 -8.50 24.78
CA LYS A 234 7.65 -8.25 24.90
C LYS A 234 8.25 -7.92 23.55
N PHE A 235 9.22 -7.01 23.54
CA PHE A 235 9.91 -6.60 22.33
C PHE A 235 10.49 -7.77 21.55
N ASP A 236 11.24 -8.67 22.25
CA ASP A 236 11.95 -9.77 21.58
C ASP A 236 10.98 -10.71 20.85
N ASP A 237 9.84 -11.04 21.46
CA ASP A 237 8.84 -11.94 20.87
C ASP A 237 8.21 -11.33 19.60
N VAL A 238 7.87 -10.04 19.67
CA VAL A 238 7.27 -9.31 18.53
C VAL A 238 8.30 -9.06 17.41
N TYR A 239 9.55 -8.78 17.77
CA TYR A 239 10.63 -8.58 16.82
C TYR A 239 10.95 -9.87 16.04
N ASP A 240 11.06 -11.01 16.76
CA ASP A 240 11.27 -12.32 16.13
C ASP A 240 10.12 -12.68 15.17
N LEU A 241 8.90 -12.35 15.55
CA LEU A 241 7.73 -12.55 14.70
C LEU A 241 7.81 -11.64 13.45
N ALA A 242 8.19 -10.37 13.62
CA ALA A 242 8.35 -9.42 12.52
C ALA A 242 9.43 -9.87 11.52
N LEU A 243 10.56 -10.41 11.99
CA LEU A 243 11.60 -10.94 11.12
C LEU A 243 11.11 -12.10 10.24
N LYS A 244 10.11 -12.87 10.70
CA LYS A 244 9.55 -14.02 9.97
C LYS A 244 8.42 -13.63 9.02
N SER A 245 7.64 -12.60 9.36
CA SER A 245 6.37 -12.29 8.70
C SER A 245 6.43 -11.08 7.78
N ARG A 246 7.29 -10.08 8.05
CA ARG A 246 7.30 -8.81 7.32
C ARG A 246 7.66 -8.97 5.83
N PRO A 247 6.75 -8.56 4.90
CA PRO A 247 6.96 -8.76 3.47
C PRO A 247 8.21 -8.07 2.93
N GLU A 248 8.53 -6.85 3.40
CA GLU A 248 9.70 -6.09 2.93
C GLU A 248 11.00 -6.86 3.19
N LEU A 249 11.13 -7.50 4.36
CA LEU A 249 12.33 -8.29 4.67
C LEU A 249 12.43 -9.54 3.82
N LYS A 250 11.30 -10.22 3.57
CA LYS A 250 11.24 -11.36 2.64
C LYS A 250 11.62 -10.93 1.21
N GLY A 251 11.15 -9.76 0.78
CA GLY A 251 11.53 -9.17 -0.51
C GLY A 251 13.03 -8.95 -0.63
N MET A 252 13.67 -8.42 0.44
CA MET A 252 15.13 -8.23 0.47
C MET A 252 15.89 -9.57 0.44
N ALA A 253 15.37 -10.63 1.06
CA ALA A 253 15.97 -11.96 0.95
C ALA A 253 15.92 -12.48 -0.49
N PHE A 254 14.80 -12.35 -1.18
CA PHE A 254 14.70 -12.71 -2.60
C PHE A 254 15.57 -11.84 -3.50
N ASN A 255 15.80 -10.58 -3.14
CA ASN A 255 16.75 -9.71 -3.85
C ASN A 255 18.18 -10.23 -3.76
N ILE A 256 18.60 -10.73 -2.59
CA ILE A 256 19.91 -11.40 -2.42
C ILE A 256 19.98 -12.65 -3.31
N ASP A 257 18.94 -13.47 -3.33
CA ASP A 257 18.91 -14.70 -4.14
C ASP A 257 18.94 -14.37 -5.64
N MET A 258 18.29 -13.28 -6.06
CA MET A 258 18.34 -12.78 -7.43
C MET A 258 19.78 -12.43 -7.83
N TYR A 259 20.49 -11.59 -7.04
CA TYR A 259 21.87 -11.20 -7.35
C TYR A 259 22.85 -12.38 -7.28
N LYS A 260 22.64 -13.36 -6.40
CA LYS A 260 23.44 -14.60 -6.40
C LYS A 260 23.25 -15.39 -7.69
N SER A 261 22.04 -15.50 -8.19
CA SER A 261 21.74 -16.16 -9.46
C SER A 261 22.29 -15.38 -10.67
N GLU A 262 22.27 -14.05 -10.63
CA GLU A 262 22.92 -13.19 -11.63
C GLU A 262 24.46 -13.34 -11.63
N LEU A 263 25.06 -13.47 -10.44
CA LEU A 263 26.47 -13.77 -10.29
C LEU A 263 26.82 -15.12 -10.93
N ASP A 264 26.03 -16.15 -10.66
CA ASP A 264 26.23 -17.47 -11.28
C ASP A 264 26.06 -17.40 -12.79
N ALA A 265 25.06 -16.68 -13.30
CA ALA A 265 24.89 -16.44 -14.74
C ALA A 265 26.10 -15.73 -15.34
N SER A 266 26.66 -14.70 -14.67
CA SER A 266 27.83 -13.97 -15.15
C SER A 266 29.12 -14.83 -15.18
N ARG A 267 29.27 -15.75 -14.23
CA ARG A 267 30.35 -16.75 -14.23
C ARG A 267 30.24 -17.73 -15.40
N LEU A 268 29.00 -18.09 -15.76
CA LEU A 268 28.76 -18.96 -16.91
C LEU A 268 29.00 -18.27 -18.26
N GLU A 269 29.04 -16.92 -18.31
CA GLU A 269 29.39 -16.20 -19.53
C GLU A 269 30.86 -16.42 -19.99
N TYR A 270 31.74 -16.92 -19.13
CA TYR A 270 33.09 -17.36 -19.53
C TYR A 270 33.08 -18.62 -20.44
N TYR A 271 31.98 -19.33 -20.49
CA TYR A 271 31.85 -20.53 -21.32
C TYR A 271 31.25 -20.19 -22.68
N PRO A 272 31.73 -20.86 -23.77
CA PRO A 272 31.32 -20.57 -25.11
C PRO A 272 29.89 -21.03 -25.39
N ASP A 273 29.14 -20.24 -26.15
CA ASP A 273 27.87 -20.66 -26.74
C ASP A 273 28.14 -21.31 -28.09
N ILE A 274 27.28 -22.26 -28.52
CA ILE A 274 27.40 -23.02 -29.76
C ILE A 274 26.31 -22.55 -30.72
N MET A 275 26.69 -22.29 -31.95
CA MET A 275 25.78 -22.00 -33.05
C MET A 275 25.80 -23.14 -34.06
N GLY A 276 24.64 -23.62 -34.46
CA GLY A 276 24.43 -24.53 -35.58
C GLY A 276 23.69 -23.83 -36.71
N ARG A 277 24.18 -23.96 -37.94
CA ARG A 277 23.52 -23.48 -39.15
C ARG A 277 23.46 -24.61 -40.19
N LEU A 278 22.27 -24.92 -40.69
CA LEU A 278 22.02 -25.78 -41.83
C LEU A 278 21.64 -24.92 -43.03
N MET A 279 22.29 -25.15 -44.16
CA MET A 279 22.08 -24.40 -45.40
C MET A 279 21.73 -25.34 -46.54
N TYR A 280 20.78 -24.97 -47.37
CA TYR A 280 20.51 -25.53 -48.70
C TYR A 280 21.00 -24.50 -49.70
N LYS A 281 21.87 -24.98 -50.63
CA LYS A 281 22.56 -24.17 -51.61
C LYS A 281 22.04 -24.48 -52.99
N ASP A 282 21.36 -23.53 -53.62
CA ASP A 282 20.86 -23.60 -54.99
C ASP A 282 21.91 -22.93 -55.90
N MET A 283 22.52 -23.73 -56.76
CA MET A 283 23.62 -23.33 -57.66
C MET A 283 23.10 -23.03 -59.06
N ALA A 284 23.03 -21.77 -59.46
CA ALA A 284 22.46 -21.32 -60.75
C ALA A 284 23.10 -21.94 -62.02
N ASN A 285 24.34 -22.38 -61.93
CA ASN A 285 25.11 -22.86 -63.08
C ASN A 285 25.43 -24.34 -63.07
N THR A 286 24.93 -25.14 -62.15
CA THR A 286 25.07 -26.57 -62.05
C THR A 286 23.72 -27.26 -61.96
N SER A 287 23.63 -28.56 -62.35
CA SER A 287 22.42 -29.37 -62.14
C SER A 287 22.32 -29.91 -60.68
N ASP A 288 23.33 -29.73 -59.90
CA ASP A 288 23.45 -30.29 -58.54
C ASP A 288 23.32 -29.23 -57.48
N ASP A 289 22.37 -29.43 -56.57
CA ASP A 289 22.21 -28.65 -55.36
C ASP A 289 23.03 -29.25 -54.22
N PHE A 290 23.43 -28.41 -53.28
CA PHE A 290 24.26 -28.84 -52.16
C PHE A 290 23.59 -28.48 -50.81
N TRP A 291 23.94 -29.23 -49.80
CA TRP A 291 23.67 -28.81 -48.41
C TRP A 291 24.98 -28.58 -47.68
N ALA A 292 24.96 -27.70 -46.70
CA ALA A 292 26.10 -27.41 -45.84
C ALA A 292 25.66 -27.31 -44.39
N LEU A 293 26.52 -27.78 -43.49
CA LEU A 293 26.34 -27.65 -42.05
C LEU A 293 27.51 -26.87 -41.49
N MET A 294 27.19 -25.80 -40.71
CA MET A 294 28.18 -24.97 -40.08
C MET A 294 27.99 -25.02 -38.57
N PHE A 295 29.07 -25.21 -37.87
CA PHE A 295 29.13 -25.04 -36.42
C PHE A 295 30.04 -23.82 -36.07
N GLY A 296 29.52 -22.92 -35.24
CA GLY A 296 30.25 -21.80 -34.74
C GLY A 296 30.33 -21.85 -33.22
N VAL A 297 31.40 -21.30 -32.65
CA VAL A 297 31.61 -21.21 -31.22
C VAL A 297 32.00 -19.77 -30.88
N ASN A 298 31.29 -19.18 -29.96
CA ASN A 298 31.66 -17.86 -29.44
C ASN A 298 32.73 -18.00 -28.34
N ILE A 299 33.92 -17.42 -28.54
CA ILE A 299 35.05 -17.53 -27.60
C ILE A 299 35.13 -16.28 -26.75
N PRO A 300 34.64 -16.32 -25.47
CA PRO A 300 34.58 -15.14 -24.59
C PRO A 300 35.96 -14.70 -24.04
N LEU A 301 36.97 -15.59 -24.15
CA LEU A 301 38.30 -15.39 -23.56
C LEU A 301 39.31 -14.70 -24.50
N ALA A 302 38.87 -13.97 -25.52
CA ALA A 302 39.77 -13.18 -26.36
C ALA A 302 40.47 -12.08 -25.55
N PRO A 303 41.78 -11.78 -25.80
CA PRO A 303 42.56 -10.84 -25.02
C PRO A 303 41.93 -9.45 -24.87
N TRP A 304 41.15 -9.02 -25.87
CA TRP A 304 40.48 -7.71 -25.88
C TRP A 304 39.09 -7.74 -25.24
N SER A 305 38.50 -8.90 -24.89
CA SER A 305 37.18 -9.05 -24.31
C SER A 305 37.19 -9.46 -22.83
N GLY A 306 38.33 -9.91 -22.29
CA GLY A 306 38.44 -10.43 -20.91
C GLY A 306 37.92 -9.46 -19.85
N GLY A 307 38.22 -8.18 -19.99
CA GLY A 307 37.78 -7.15 -19.04
C GLY A 307 36.25 -6.99 -18.93
N LYS A 308 35.49 -7.32 -19.98
CA LYS A 308 34.04 -7.31 -19.96
C LYS A 308 33.48 -8.36 -18.98
N TYR A 309 34.00 -9.56 -19.05
CA TYR A 309 33.51 -10.69 -18.24
C TYR A 309 33.96 -10.60 -16.79
N THR A 310 35.25 -10.22 -16.54
CA THR A 310 35.74 -10.00 -15.18
C THR A 310 35.00 -8.86 -14.49
N GLY A 311 34.80 -7.73 -15.18
CA GLY A 311 34.06 -6.60 -14.63
C GLY A 311 32.62 -6.95 -14.30
N LYS A 312 31.94 -7.77 -15.11
CA LYS A 312 30.57 -8.21 -14.86
C LYS A 312 30.46 -9.12 -13.63
N VAL A 313 31.41 -10.02 -13.43
CA VAL A 313 31.47 -10.86 -12.24
C VAL A 313 31.73 -10.01 -11.00
N GLU A 314 32.70 -9.09 -11.04
CA GLU A 314 33.01 -8.19 -9.92
C GLU A 314 31.81 -7.28 -9.58
N GLU A 315 31.12 -6.74 -10.58
CA GLU A 315 29.89 -5.97 -10.42
C GLU A 315 28.84 -6.78 -9.66
N ASN A 316 28.56 -8.02 -10.09
CA ASN A 316 27.57 -8.86 -9.43
C ASN A 316 27.98 -9.32 -8.03
N GLU A 317 29.28 -9.51 -7.76
CA GLU A 317 29.77 -9.75 -6.40
C GLU A 317 29.53 -8.55 -5.48
N LEU A 318 29.72 -7.33 -5.98
CA LEU A 318 29.43 -6.11 -5.24
C LEU A 318 27.91 -5.91 -5.04
N ASN A 319 27.09 -6.26 -6.04
CA ASN A 319 25.65 -6.22 -5.93
C ASN A 319 25.11 -7.18 -4.84
N VAL A 320 25.65 -8.40 -4.74
CA VAL A 320 25.31 -9.33 -3.65
C VAL A 320 25.64 -8.71 -2.30
N LYS A 321 26.85 -8.17 -2.12
CA LYS A 321 27.24 -7.52 -0.85
C LYS A 321 26.31 -6.34 -0.52
N THR A 322 25.99 -5.52 -1.53
CA THR A 322 25.08 -4.39 -1.36
C THR A 322 23.70 -4.85 -0.90
N ALA A 323 23.15 -5.92 -1.51
CA ALA A 323 21.86 -6.47 -1.12
C ALA A 323 21.87 -7.06 0.31
N GLU A 324 22.98 -7.69 0.72
CA GLU A 324 23.15 -8.20 2.09
C GLU A 324 23.17 -7.06 3.13
N GLU A 325 23.84 -5.96 2.84
CA GLU A 325 23.84 -4.78 3.73
C GLU A 325 22.47 -4.09 3.77
N GLN A 326 21.74 -4.03 2.66
CA GLN A 326 20.37 -3.53 2.61
C GLN A 326 19.41 -4.41 3.44
N TYR A 327 19.59 -5.72 3.41
CA TYR A 327 18.86 -6.65 4.27
C TYR A 327 19.14 -6.40 5.76
N ASN A 328 20.41 -6.19 6.15
CA ASN A 328 20.80 -5.86 7.51
C ASN A 328 20.22 -4.50 7.95
N LEU A 329 20.26 -3.50 7.07
CA LEU A 329 19.63 -2.20 7.32
C LEU A 329 18.12 -2.35 7.59
N MET A 330 17.42 -3.14 6.76
CA MET A 330 15.98 -3.41 6.96
C MET A 330 15.69 -4.05 8.30
N LYS A 331 16.52 -5.00 8.77
CA LYS A 331 16.37 -5.58 10.12
C LYS A 331 16.45 -4.52 11.22
N ASN A 332 17.41 -3.57 11.11
CA ASN A 332 17.53 -2.48 12.07
C ASN A 332 16.31 -1.54 12.04
N MET A 333 15.79 -1.27 10.85
CA MET A 333 14.55 -0.48 10.71
C MET A 333 13.35 -1.20 11.35
N ILE A 334 13.22 -2.51 11.15
CA ILE A 334 12.17 -3.32 11.79
C ILE A 334 12.27 -3.24 13.32
N ALA A 335 13.48 -3.39 13.88
CA ALA A 335 13.68 -3.28 15.32
C ALA A 335 13.22 -1.91 15.85
N SER A 336 13.57 -0.83 15.15
CA SER A 336 13.13 0.54 15.49
C SER A 336 11.62 0.71 15.39
N ASP A 337 11.00 0.22 14.30
CA ASP A 337 9.55 0.34 14.06
C ASP A 337 8.75 -0.40 15.13
N VAL A 338 9.15 -1.64 15.47
CA VAL A 338 8.52 -2.45 16.52
C VAL A 338 8.65 -1.77 17.88
N GLN A 339 9.87 -1.36 18.25
CA GLN A 339 10.11 -0.70 19.54
C GLN A 339 9.30 0.59 19.68
N ASN A 340 9.33 1.44 18.66
CA ASN A 340 8.58 2.70 18.67
C ASN A 340 7.07 2.48 18.78
N SER A 341 6.54 1.47 18.06
CA SER A 341 5.11 1.14 18.11
C SER A 341 4.70 0.63 19.49
N LEU A 342 5.49 -0.25 20.11
CA LEU A 342 5.22 -0.77 21.45
C LEU A 342 5.24 0.33 22.51
N VAL A 343 6.24 1.23 22.46
CA VAL A 343 6.33 2.38 23.38
C VAL A 343 5.13 3.30 23.22
N LYS A 344 4.73 3.62 21.98
CA LYS A 344 3.55 4.46 21.72
C LYS A 344 2.25 3.80 22.22
N ILE A 345 2.08 2.49 22.00
CA ILE A 345 0.91 1.73 22.49
C ILE A 345 0.84 1.84 24.02
N GLU A 346 1.94 1.59 24.72
CA GLU A 346 1.97 1.64 26.19
C GLU A 346 1.73 3.05 26.72
N THR A 347 2.39 4.06 26.14
CA THR A 347 2.24 5.46 26.53
C THR A 347 0.80 5.93 26.34
N ASN A 348 0.21 5.69 25.17
CA ASN A 348 -1.15 6.15 24.88
C ASN A 348 -2.19 5.39 25.70
N ARG A 349 -1.99 4.10 25.97
CA ARG A 349 -2.84 3.32 26.87
C ARG A 349 -2.85 3.91 28.28
N ASN A 350 -1.68 4.28 28.80
CA ASN A 350 -1.56 4.89 30.13
C ASN A 350 -2.21 6.29 30.17
N LEU A 351 -2.10 7.07 29.10
CA LEU A 351 -2.78 8.36 28.97
C LEU A 351 -4.30 8.19 28.93
N VAL A 352 -4.82 7.27 28.12
CA VAL A 352 -6.27 6.95 28.09
C VAL A 352 -6.76 6.60 29.49
N TYR A 353 -6.06 5.72 30.19
CA TYR A 353 -6.42 5.35 31.57
C TYR A 353 -6.38 6.55 32.55
N LEU A 354 -5.35 7.39 32.47
CA LEU A 354 -5.19 8.58 33.32
C LEU A 354 -6.31 9.59 33.09
N TYR A 355 -6.60 9.92 31.84
CA TYR A 355 -7.66 10.87 31.51
C TYR A 355 -9.04 10.37 31.94
N GLN A 356 -9.34 9.10 31.59
CA GLN A 356 -10.65 8.49 31.87
C GLN A 356 -10.94 8.38 33.37
N ASN A 357 -9.96 7.96 34.17
CA ASN A 357 -10.19 7.60 35.58
C ASN A 357 -9.79 8.67 36.56
N THR A 358 -9.04 9.70 36.15
CA THR A 358 -8.53 10.71 37.10
C THR A 358 -8.81 12.12 36.60
N VAL A 359 -8.32 12.52 35.43
CA VAL A 359 -8.31 13.94 35.04
C VAL A 359 -9.72 14.44 34.71
N ILE A 360 -10.49 13.70 33.91
CA ILE A 360 -11.87 14.08 33.52
C ILE A 360 -12.79 14.16 34.74
N PRO A 361 -12.88 13.15 35.63
CA PRO A 361 -13.70 13.25 36.85
C PRO A 361 -13.33 14.44 37.74
N GLN A 362 -12.04 14.73 37.89
CA GLN A 362 -11.59 15.90 38.69
C GLN A 362 -11.97 17.23 38.04
N ALA A 363 -11.84 17.35 36.72
CA ALA A 363 -12.22 18.52 35.94
C ALA A 363 -13.74 18.76 35.99
N GLU A 364 -14.55 17.69 35.89
CA GLU A 364 -16.02 17.74 36.02
C GLU A 364 -16.44 18.24 37.44
N GLN A 365 -15.84 17.67 38.46
CA GLN A 365 -16.08 18.09 39.83
C GLN A 365 -15.70 19.58 40.05
N THR A 366 -14.56 20.01 39.47
CA THR A 366 -14.09 21.39 39.54
C THR A 366 -15.10 22.32 38.88
N LEU A 367 -15.56 22.00 37.68
CA LEU A 367 -16.56 22.80 36.96
C LEU A 367 -17.87 22.90 37.74
N GLN A 368 -18.40 21.78 38.23
CA GLN A 368 -19.64 21.77 39.04
C GLN A 368 -19.53 22.62 40.30
N SER A 369 -18.41 22.52 41.03
CA SER A 369 -18.15 23.30 42.23
C SER A 369 -18.04 24.82 41.94
N THR A 370 -17.40 25.16 40.81
CA THR A 370 -17.23 26.56 40.39
C THR A 370 -18.56 27.16 39.93
N ILE A 371 -19.42 26.42 39.24
CA ILE A 371 -20.79 26.84 38.87
C ILE A 371 -21.59 27.17 40.14
N ALA A 372 -21.59 26.27 41.13
CA ALA A 372 -22.31 26.47 42.40
C ALA A 372 -21.79 27.69 43.15
N ALA A 373 -20.47 27.94 43.19
CA ALA A 373 -19.86 29.11 43.80
C ALA A 373 -20.24 30.41 43.06
N TYR A 374 -20.32 30.41 41.75
CA TYR A 374 -20.75 31.57 40.95
C TYR A 374 -22.23 31.91 41.21
N GLN A 375 -23.11 30.93 41.26
CA GLN A 375 -24.53 31.12 41.53
C GLN A 375 -24.79 31.77 42.88
N THR A 376 -23.89 31.58 43.86
CA THR A 376 -23.94 32.19 45.19
C THR A 376 -23.11 33.48 45.32
N GLY A 377 -22.56 34.00 44.22
CA GLY A 377 -21.75 35.23 44.19
C GLY A 377 -20.37 35.13 44.84
N LYS A 378 -19.88 33.88 45.06
CA LYS A 378 -18.58 33.64 45.73
C LYS A 378 -17.38 33.61 44.78
N THR A 379 -17.62 33.58 43.49
CA THR A 379 -16.56 33.56 42.47
C THR A 379 -16.98 34.36 41.22
N GLU A 380 -16.03 34.68 40.35
CA GLU A 380 -16.29 35.39 39.09
C GLU A 380 -16.54 34.40 37.93
N PHE A 381 -17.26 34.86 36.90
CA PHE A 381 -17.56 34.05 35.70
C PHE A 381 -16.30 33.56 34.99
N LEU A 382 -15.19 34.29 35.06
CA LEU A 382 -13.91 33.88 34.50
C LEU A 382 -13.45 32.52 35.03
N MET A 383 -13.68 32.23 36.31
CA MET A 383 -13.33 30.94 36.92
C MET A 383 -14.17 29.79 36.37
N ILE A 384 -15.44 30.05 35.98
CA ILE A 384 -16.25 29.05 35.27
C ILE A 384 -15.65 28.77 33.91
N LEU A 385 -15.25 29.80 33.14
CA LEU A 385 -14.63 29.62 31.82
C LEU A 385 -13.32 28.85 31.92
N ASP A 386 -12.50 29.09 32.95
CA ASP A 386 -11.25 28.36 33.16
C ASP A 386 -11.51 26.87 33.48
N ALA A 387 -12.42 26.60 34.42
CA ALA A 387 -12.80 25.22 34.76
C ALA A 387 -13.46 24.49 33.59
N TYR A 388 -14.29 25.19 32.82
CA TYR A 388 -14.89 24.69 31.58
C TYR A 388 -13.83 24.32 30.52
N LYS A 389 -12.87 25.22 30.26
CA LYS A 389 -11.79 24.97 29.30
C LYS A 389 -10.89 23.81 29.74
N MET A 390 -10.64 23.67 31.03
CA MET A 390 -9.91 22.52 31.58
C MET A 390 -10.64 21.22 31.28
N LEU A 391 -11.96 21.15 31.51
CA LEU A 391 -12.74 19.94 31.19
C LEU A 391 -12.78 19.64 29.69
N LEU A 392 -13.01 20.69 28.85
CA LEU A 392 -13.01 20.55 27.39
C LEU A 392 -11.68 19.98 26.89
N MET A 393 -10.55 20.60 27.32
CA MET A 393 -9.22 20.10 26.92
C MET A 393 -8.95 18.69 27.41
N SER A 394 -9.37 18.34 28.63
CA SER A 394 -9.20 16.96 29.14
C SER A 394 -9.98 15.93 28.35
N LYS A 395 -11.21 16.25 27.92
CA LYS A 395 -12.01 15.36 27.03
C LYS A 395 -11.37 15.22 25.64
N LEU A 396 -10.88 16.31 25.06
CA LEU A 396 -10.20 16.28 23.76
C LEU A 396 -8.91 15.46 23.82
N GLU A 397 -8.10 15.63 24.85
CA GLU A 397 -6.86 14.86 25.06
C GLU A 397 -7.13 13.37 25.29
N PHE A 398 -8.21 13.02 25.97
CA PHE A 398 -8.66 11.61 26.10
C PHE A 398 -8.91 10.98 24.75
N TYR A 399 -9.72 11.59 23.88
CA TYR A 399 -10.03 11.03 22.57
C TYR A 399 -8.84 11.06 21.62
N MET A 400 -7.97 12.08 21.72
CA MET A 400 -6.72 12.13 20.96
C MET A 400 -5.77 11.01 21.39
N SER A 401 -5.62 10.76 22.70
CA SER A 401 -4.83 9.64 23.22
C SER A 401 -5.41 8.28 22.76
N LYS A 402 -6.74 8.15 22.72
CA LYS A 402 -7.42 6.95 22.23
C LYS A 402 -7.18 6.74 20.73
N MET A 403 -7.29 7.78 19.90
CA MET A 403 -6.94 7.72 18.48
C MET A 403 -5.47 7.32 18.29
N ASN A 404 -4.54 7.98 18.99
CA ASN A 404 -3.11 7.69 18.91
C ASN A 404 -2.79 6.24 19.34
N PHE A 405 -3.49 5.70 20.34
CA PHE A 405 -3.40 4.31 20.75
C PHE A 405 -3.76 3.36 19.59
N LEU A 406 -4.89 3.60 18.92
CA LEU A 406 -5.38 2.79 17.81
C LEU A 406 -4.49 2.90 16.56
N GLN A 407 -4.00 4.09 16.23
CA GLN A 407 -3.04 4.28 15.16
C GLN A 407 -1.69 3.60 15.46
N SER A 408 -1.25 3.61 16.72
CA SER A 408 -0.03 2.90 17.13
C SER A 408 -0.18 1.37 16.96
N GLN A 409 -1.39 0.82 17.17
CA GLN A 409 -1.69 -0.57 16.86
C GLN A 409 -1.59 -0.86 15.35
N ALA A 410 -2.18 -0.01 14.51
CA ALA A 410 -2.09 -0.14 13.06
C ALA A 410 -0.64 -0.01 12.56
N GLN A 411 0.17 0.83 13.23
CA GLN A 411 1.60 0.94 12.97
C GLN A 411 2.35 -0.35 13.33
N LEU A 412 2.01 -0.99 14.47
CA LEU A 412 2.58 -2.28 14.87
C LEU A 412 2.22 -3.39 13.89
N GLU A 413 0.96 -3.45 13.44
CA GLU A 413 0.52 -4.42 12.42
C GLU A 413 1.34 -4.32 11.13
N GLN A 414 1.61 -3.10 10.66
CA GLN A 414 2.49 -2.90 9.50
C GLN A 414 3.93 -3.29 9.82
N ALA A 415 4.46 -2.92 10.99
CA ALA A 415 5.83 -3.22 11.38
C ALA A 415 6.09 -4.73 11.50
N VAL A 416 5.10 -5.49 11.95
CA VAL A 416 5.16 -6.96 12.05
C VAL A 416 4.76 -7.64 10.73
N GLY A 417 3.89 -7.02 9.94
CA GLY A 417 3.29 -7.61 8.73
C GLY A 417 2.07 -8.49 9.01
N LEU A 418 1.56 -8.53 10.24
CA LEU A 418 0.40 -9.30 10.68
C LEU A 418 -0.63 -8.40 11.36
N SER A 419 -1.89 -8.81 11.38
CA SER A 419 -2.94 -8.13 12.15
C SER A 419 -2.80 -8.41 13.66
N ILE A 420 -3.36 -7.54 14.52
CA ILE A 420 -3.35 -7.73 15.98
C ILE A 420 -3.87 -9.12 16.42
N PRO A 421 -4.99 -9.65 15.88
CA PRO A 421 -5.44 -11.00 16.19
C PRO A 421 -4.39 -12.08 15.86
N GLU A 422 -3.74 -11.97 14.67
CA GLU A 422 -2.69 -12.90 14.24
C GLU A 422 -1.45 -12.80 15.14
N ILE A 423 -1.05 -11.59 15.56
CA ILE A 423 0.05 -11.39 16.52
C ILE A 423 -0.26 -12.10 17.85
N ASN A 424 -1.48 -11.90 18.36
CA ASN A 424 -1.91 -12.53 19.61
C ASN A 424 -1.95 -14.07 19.53
N GLU A 425 -2.32 -14.62 18.37
CA GLU A 425 -2.35 -16.06 18.14
C GLU A 425 -0.94 -16.67 18.10
N ASN A 426 0.00 -16.00 17.46
CA ASN A 426 1.38 -16.45 17.31
C ASN A 426 2.24 -16.29 18.57
N LEU A 427 1.81 -15.43 19.52
CA LEU A 427 2.54 -15.15 20.77
C LEU A 427 1.91 -15.84 22.02
N LYS A 428 0.89 -16.67 21.84
CA LYS A 428 0.33 -17.53 22.88
C LYS A 428 1.17 -18.79 23.06
#